data_8df2e3e38bccca807b965885b2818241
#
_entry.id   8df2e3e38bccca807b965885b2818241
#
_cell.length_a   1.000
_cell.length_b   1.000
_cell.length_c   1.000
_cell.angle_alpha   90.00
_cell.angle_beta   90.00
_cell.angle_gamma   90.00
#
_symmetry.space_group_name_H-M   'P 1'
#
loop_
_entity.id
_entity.type
_entity.pdbx_description
1 polymer ?
#
loop_
_entity_poly.entity_id
_entity_poly.type
_entity_poly.pdbx_seq_one_letter_code
_entity_poly.pdbx_strand_id
1 'polypeptide(L)'
;LHFIAYIVTGAVVCRKFREKFSSQLLLLFLFLIGGHFSFMYSLRYGNSGAILCCLCILAICLTDSNPWIAGICMGFAMTKPQISMIICLVWLLNRKWKPLITAAVIDIAGWGASSAITGTSPLVLLKETFSSGTVSPKQYLGLLGFLQSFGVNSTLILMANMLIGILFTGGSWLYLKKK
;
A
#
# COMPACT_ATOMS: atom_id res chain seq x y z
N LEU A 1 -3.59 -16.94 5.14
CA LEU A 1 -4.13 -15.78 4.42
C LEU A 1 -3.08 -15.09 3.54
N HIS A 2 -1.86 -14.83 4.03
CA HIS A 2 -0.76 -14.19 3.29
C HIS A 2 -0.41 -14.93 1.99
N PHE A 3 -0.27 -16.27 2.05
CA PHE A 3 0.03 -17.06 0.86
C PHE A 3 -1.08 -17.00 -0.19
N ILE A 4 -2.34 -17.01 0.24
CA ILE A 4 -3.48 -16.88 -0.67
C ILE A 4 -3.43 -15.51 -1.36
N ALA A 5 -3.26 -14.43 -0.59
CA ALA A 5 -3.14 -13.09 -1.13
C ALA A 5 -1.98 -12.98 -2.14
N TYR A 6 -0.83 -13.56 -1.82
CA TYR A 6 0.32 -13.59 -2.71
C TYR A 6 0.05 -14.36 -4.01
N ILE A 7 -0.53 -15.56 -3.93
CA ILE A 7 -0.85 -16.38 -5.11
C ILE A 7 -1.86 -15.66 -6.02
N VAL A 8 -2.93 -15.12 -5.44
CA VAL A 8 -3.96 -14.39 -6.21
C VAL A 8 -3.35 -13.16 -6.88
N THR A 9 -2.55 -12.40 -6.16
CA THR A 9 -1.84 -11.22 -6.71
C THR A 9 -0.92 -11.64 -7.85
N GLY A 10 -0.13 -12.69 -7.65
CA GLY A 10 0.75 -13.24 -8.66
C GLY A 10 0.01 -13.65 -9.93
N ALA A 11 -1.11 -14.36 -9.79
CA ALA A 11 -1.94 -14.78 -10.92
C ALA A 11 -2.49 -13.57 -11.71
N VAL A 12 -2.98 -12.54 -11.02
CA VAL A 12 -3.50 -11.32 -11.66
C VAL A 12 -2.39 -10.55 -12.36
N VAL A 13 -1.23 -10.39 -11.73
CA VAL A 13 -0.05 -9.73 -12.33
C VAL A 13 0.40 -10.48 -13.58
N CYS A 14 0.58 -11.81 -13.47
CA CYS A 14 0.97 -12.64 -14.62
C CYS A 14 -0.03 -12.51 -15.78
N ARG A 15 -1.33 -12.59 -15.50
CA ARG A 15 -2.37 -12.45 -16.52
C ARG A 15 -2.33 -11.08 -17.20
N LYS A 16 -2.16 -10.00 -16.41
CA LYS A 16 -2.17 -8.62 -16.92
C LYS A 16 -0.93 -8.29 -17.76
N PHE A 17 0.22 -8.82 -17.38
CA PHE A 17 1.49 -8.44 -18.00
C PHE A 17 2.09 -9.52 -18.91
N ARG A 18 1.38 -10.65 -19.10
CA ARG A 18 1.82 -11.77 -19.95
C ARG A 18 2.27 -11.37 -21.35
N GLU A 19 1.58 -10.40 -21.95
CA GLU A 19 1.92 -9.94 -23.30
C GLU A 19 3.08 -8.95 -23.34
N LYS A 20 3.39 -8.33 -22.20
CA LYS A 20 4.42 -7.27 -22.11
C LYS A 20 5.76 -7.78 -21.61
N PHE A 21 5.77 -8.85 -20.82
CA PHE A 21 6.94 -9.39 -20.20
C PHE A 21 7.05 -10.90 -20.40
N SER A 22 8.28 -11.39 -20.52
CA SER A 22 8.51 -12.83 -20.61
C SER A 22 8.06 -13.53 -19.31
N SER A 23 7.62 -14.78 -19.43
CA SER A 23 7.22 -15.58 -18.26
C SER A 23 8.35 -15.71 -17.22
N GLN A 24 9.60 -15.75 -17.68
CA GLN A 24 10.77 -15.80 -16.80
C GLN A 24 10.92 -14.52 -15.97
N LEU A 25 10.72 -13.36 -16.58
CA LEU A 25 10.79 -12.06 -15.88
C LEU A 25 9.66 -11.92 -14.86
N LEU A 26 8.45 -12.37 -15.19
CA LEU A 26 7.33 -12.38 -14.26
C LEU A 26 7.57 -13.32 -13.08
N LEU A 27 8.10 -14.52 -13.32
CA LEU A 27 8.46 -15.46 -12.27
C LEU A 27 9.57 -14.91 -11.36
N LEU A 28 10.60 -14.31 -11.96
CA LEU A 28 11.67 -13.65 -11.19
C LEU A 28 11.12 -12.53 -10.32
N PHE A 29 10.23 -11.70 -10.86
CA PHE A 29 9.59 -10.61 -10.11
C PHE A 29 8.77 -11.15 -8.92
N LEU A 30 7.97 -12.20 -9.12
CA LEU A 30 7.22 -12.84 -8.05
C LEU A 30 8.15 -13.46 -7.01
N PHE A 31 9.21 -14.14 -7.44
CA PHE A 31 10.20 -14.70 -6.53
C PHE A 31 10.87 -13.62 -5.68
N LEU A 32 11.26 -12.50 -6.28
CA LEU A 32 11.87 -11.38 -5.56
C LEU A 32 10.89 -10.76 -4.55
N ILE A 33 9.61 -10.60 -4.88
CA ILE A 33 8.60 -10.10 -3.93
C ILE A 33 8.40 -11.10 -2.79
N GLY A 34 8.21 -12.39 -3.09
CA GLY A 34 7.96 -13.43 -2.09
C GLY A 34 9.18 -13.72 -1.21
N GLY A 35 10.38 -13.64 -1.77
CA GLY A 35 11.64 -13.84 -1.06
C GLY A 35 12.12 -12.60 -0.30
N HIS A 36 11.47 -11.46 -0.45
CA HIS A 36 11.89 -10.24 0.22
C HIS A 36 11.75 -10.37 1.74
N PHE A 37 12.77 -9.92 2.47
CA PHE A 37 12.82 -10.00 3.94
C PHE A 37 11.54 -9.45 4.62
N SER A 38 11.01 -8.33 4.15
CA SER A 38 9.79 -7.72 4.71
C SER A 38 8.56 -8.61 4.57
N PHE A 39 8.46 -9.39 3.48
CA PHE A 39 7.37 -10.36 3.29
C PHE A 39 7.51 -11.52 4.27
N MET A 40 8.70 -12.10 4.37
CA MET A 40 9.00 -13.20 5.31
C MET A 40 8.84 -12.76 6.76
N TYR A 41 9.24 -11.53 7.10
CA TYR A 41 9.02 -10.93 8.41
C TYR A 41 7.53 -10.78 8.71
N SER A 42 6.74 -10.32 7.75
CA SER A 42 5.28 -10.20 7.90
C SER A 42 4.61 -11.54 8.13
N LEU A 43 5.07 -12.59 7.45
CA LEU A 43 4.59 -13.96 7.69
C LEU A 43 4.90 -14.44 9.10
N ARG A 44 6.13 -14.25 9.55
CA ARG A 44 6.61 -14.72 10.86
C ARG A 44 5.91 -14.04 12.03
N TYR A 45 5.67 -12.75 11.94
CA TYR A 45 5.10 -11.93 13.03
C TYR A 45 3.60 -11.61 12.86
N GLY A 46 2.94 -12.20 11.87
CA GLY A 46 1.52 -11.95 11.63
C GLY A 46 1.21 -10.50 11.21
N ASN A 47 2.20 -9.74 10.73
CA ASN A 47 2.00 -8.36 10.31
C ASN A 47 1.19 -8.30 9.02
N SER A 48 0.13 -7.49 9.00
CA SER A 48 -0.75 -7.30 7.84
C SER A 48 -0.06 -6.63 6.63
N GLY A 49 1.14 -6.08 6.77
CA GLY A 49 1.83 -5.32 5.72
C GLY A 49 1.92 -6.04 4.37
N ALA A 50 2.26 -7.34 4.38
CA ALA A 50 2.35 -8.14 3.15
C ALA A 50 0.99 -8.27 2.44
N ILE A 51 -0.10 -8.50 3.19
CA ILE A 51 -1.46 -8.58 2.63
C ILE A 51 -1.85 -7.24 2.02
N LEU A 52 -1.57 -6.14 2.73
CA LEU A 52 -1.92 -4.81 2.27
C LEU A 52 -1.15 -4.42 1.00
N CYS A 53 0.14 -4.79 0.90
CA CYS A 53 0.90 -4.62 -0.34
C CYS A 53 0.28 -5.44 -1.50
N CYS A 54 -0.13 -6.68 -1.26
CA CYS A 54 -0.84 -7.48 -2.26
C CYS A 54 -2.14 -6.80 -2.70
N LEU A 55 -2.94 -6.28 -1.77
CA LEU A 55 -4.17 -5.54 -2.06
C LEU A 55 -3.89 -4.27 -2.88
N CYS A 56 -2.83 -3.53 -2.58
CA CYS A 56 -2.41 -2.37 -3.36
C CYS A 56 -2.05 -2.75 -4.80
N ILE A 57 -1.28 -3.82 -4.99
CA ILE A 57 -0.91 -4.32 -6.32
C ILE A 57 -2.16 -4.76 -7.10
N LEU A 58 -3.07 -5.50 -6.46
CA LEU A 58 -4.35 -5.90 -7.06
C LEU A 58 -5.17 -4.68 -7.47
N ALA A 59 -5.27 -3.68 -6.60
CA ALA A 59 -5.99 -2.44 -6.87
C ALA A 59 -5.43 -1.72 -8.11
N ILE A 60 -4.10 -1.60 -8.23
CA ILE A 60 -3.44 -1.02 -9.41
C ILE A 60 -3.74 -1.85 -10.65
N CYS A 61 -3.61 -3.17 -10.56
CA CYS A 61 -3.84 -4.06 -11.70
C CYS A 61 -5.28 -4.02 -12.19
N LEU A 62 -6.26 -3.87 -11.30
CA LEU A 62 -7.68 -3.92 -11.61
C LEU A 62 -8.30 -2.55 -11.88
N THR A 63 -7.57 -1.45 -11.72
CA THR A 63 -8.09 -0.08 -11.84
C THR A 63 -8.92 0.14 -13.12
N ASP A 64 -8.47 -0.36 -14.25
CA ASP A 64 -9.13 -0.14 -15.54
C ASP A 64 -10.09 -1.27 -15.92
N SER A 65 -9.80 -2.51 -15.52
CA SER A 65 -10.62 -3.69 -15.86
C SER A 65 -11.81 -3.89 -14.93
N ASN A 66 -11.63 -3.64 -13.64
CA ASN A 66 -12.69 -3.76 -12.64
C ASN A 66 -12.51 -2.74 -11.51
N PRO A 67 -12.91 -1.48 -11.75
CA PRO A 67 -12.69 -0.39 -10.81
C PRO A 67 -13.35 -0.57 -9.44
N TRP A 68 -14.45 -1.33 -9.36
CA TRP A 68 -15.12 -1.60 -8.09
C TRP A 68 -14.28 -2.52 -7.21
N ILE A 69 -13.76 -3.64 -7.77
CA ILE A 69 -12.88 -4.55 -7.02
C ILE A 69 -11.58 -3.84 -6.66
N ALA A 70 -11.03 -3.01 -7.56
CA ALA A 70 -9.85 -2.18 -7.27
C ALA A 70 -10.10 -1.28 -6.05
N GLY A 71 -11.26 -0.63 -5.99
CA GLY A 71 -11.66 0.22 -4.86
C GLY A 71 -11.83 -0.57 -3.56
N ILE A 72 -12.44 -1.75 -3.60
CA ILE A 72 -12.58 -2.64 -2.43
C ILE A 72 -11.20 -3.04 -1.89
N CYS A 73 -10.29 -3.51 -2.76
CA CYS A 73 -8.92 -3.84 -2.37
C CYS A 73 -8.21 -2.66 -1.72
N MET A 74 -8.38 -1.46 -2.29
CA MET A 74 -7.75 -0.25 -1.76
C MET A 74 -8.37 0.18 -0.43
N GLY A 75 -9.69 0.10 -0.26
CA GLY A 75 -10.37 0.43 1.00
C GLY A 75 -9.84 -0.44 2.16
N PHE A 76 -9.66 -1.74 1.94
CA PHE A 76 -8.99 -2.58 2.94
C PHE A 76 -7.50 -2.22 3.13
N ALA A 77 -6.80 -1.77 2.09
CA ALA A 77 -5.42 -1.34 2.21
C ALA A 77 -5.26 -0.02 2.98
N MET A 78 -6.32 0.81 3.06
CA MET A 78 -6.33 2.08 3.81
C MET A 78 -6.19 1.90 5.33
N THR A 79 -6.32 0.70 5.87
CA THR A 79 -5.96 0.40 7.27
C THR A 79 -4.50 0.77 7.60
N LYS A 80 -3.64 0.90 6.58
CA LYS A 80 -2.30 1.49 6.70
C LYS A 80 -2.14 2.59 5.65
N PRO A 81 -2.64 3.80 5.92
CA PRO A 81 -2.72 4.88 4.93
C PRO A 81 -1.35 5.27 4.35
N GLN A 82 -0.26 5.12 5.11
CA GLN A 82 1.09 5.43 4.65
C GLN A 82 1.53 4.58 3.45
N ILE A 83 0.91 3.42 3.20
CA ILE A 83 1.21 2.57 2.03
C ILE A 83 0.26 2.90 0.87
N SER A 84 -1.03 3.09 1.16
CA SER A 84 -2.12 3.16 0.17
C SER A 84 -2.43 4.57 -0.33
N MET A 85 -2.16 5.60 0.47
CA MET A 85 -2.52 7.00 0.17
C MET A 85 -1.91 7.50 -1.15
N ILE A 86 -0.69 7.06 -1.48
CA ILE A 86 -0.03 7.44 -2.75
C ILE A 86 -0.85 6.97 -3.95
N ILE A 87 -1.40 5.76 -3.90
CA ILE A 87 -2.21 5.20 -4.98
C ILE A 87 -3.53 5.96 -5.10
N CYS A 88 -4.16 6.29 -3.98
CA CYS A 88 -5.37 7.12 -3.97
C CYS A 88 -5.10 8.50 -4.58
N LEU A 89 -3.95 9.11 -4.29
CA LEU A 89 -3.53 10.37 -4.89
C LEU A 89 -3.34 10.23 -6.41
N VAL A 90 -2.70 9.15 -6.88
CA VAL A 90 -2.58 8.86 -8.32
C VAL A 90 -3.95 8.69 -8.97
N TRP A 91 -4.89 8.01 -8.33
CA TRP A 91 -6.26 7.89 -8.82
C TRP A 91 -6.99 9.24 -8.90
N LEU A 92 -6.83 10.08 -7.87
CA LEU A 92 -7.38 11.44 -7.84
C LEU A 92 -6.85 12.27 -9.01
N LEU A 93 -5.53 12.30 -9.21
CA LEU A 93 -4.87 13.06 -10.30
C LEU A 93 -5.29 12.55 -11.69
N ASN A 94 -5.52 11.25 -11.84
CA ASN A 94 -5.96 10.64 -13.09
C ASN A 94 -7.50 10.57 -13.23
N ARG A 95 -8.25 11.22 -12.32
CA ARG A 95 -9.73 11.28 -12.32
C ARG A 95 -10.39 9.89 -12.31
N LYS A 96 -9.76 8.90 -11.68
CA LYS A 96 -10.31 7.55 -11.50
C LYS A 96 -11.29 7.54 -10.32
N TRP A 97 -12.43 8.19 -10.49
CA TRP A 97 -13.41 8.41 -9.42
C TRP A 97 -14.04 7.13 -8.90
N LYS A 98 -14.36 6.16 -9.78
CA LYS A 98 -15.02 4.91 -9.39
C LYS A 98 -14.24 4.14 -8.29
N PRO A 99 -12.96 3.76 -8.51
CA PRO A 99 -12.23 3.05 -7.46
C PRO A 99 -11.95 3.94 -6.24
N LEU A 100 -11.79 5.25 -6.41
CA LEU A 100 -11.54 6.17 -5.31
C LEU A 100 -12.76 6.27 -4.38
N ILE A 101 -13.96 6.47 -4.92
CA ILE A 101 -15.20 6.53 -4.14
C ILE A 101 -15.47 5.20 -3.44
N THR A 102 -15.27 4.07 -4.15
CA THR A 102 -15.45 2.74 -3.55
C THR A 102 -14.49 2.53 -2.39
N ALA A 103 -13.22 2.92 -2.54
CA ALA A 103 -12.23 2.83 -1.46
C ALA A 103 -12.65 3.66 -0.25
N ALA A 104 -13.09 4.90 -0.46
CA ALA A 104 -13.57 5.77 0.61
C ALA A 104 -14.79 5.20 1.34
N VAL A 105 -15.75 4.63 0.60
CA VAL A 105 -16.94 3.99 1.21
C VAL A 105 -16.55 2.79 2.08
N ILE A 106 -15.65 1.92 1.59
CA ILE A 106 -15.18 0.75 2.36
C ILE A 106 -14.41 1.19 3.60
N ASP A 107 -13.55 2.20 3.48
CA ASP A 107 -12.77 2.72 4.60
C ASP A 107 -13.68 3.33 5.68
N ILE A 108 -14.62 4.19 5.30
CA ILE A 108 -15.61 4.78 6.21
C ILE A 108 -16.47 3.70 6.88
N ALA A 109 -16.92 2.69 6.12
CA ALA A 109 -17.68 1.58 6.67
C ALA A 109 -16.85 0.77 7.69
N GLY A 110 -15.58 0.54 7.40
CA GLY A 110 -14.64 -0.10 8.32
C GLY A 110 -14.45 0.68 9.63
N TRP A 111 -14.33 2.00 9.54
CA TRP A 111 -14.25 2.89 10.70
C TRP A 111 -15.53 2.87 11.52
N GLY A 112 -16.69 2.94 10.85
CA GLY A 112 -17.98 2.84 11.51
C GLY A 112 -18.16 1.51 12.24
N ALA A 113 -17.81 0.40 11.60
CA ALA A 113 -17.87 -0.93 12.20
C ALA A 113 -16.90 -1.04 13.41
N SER A 114 -15.66 -0.56 13.26
CA SER A 114 -14.69 -0.54 14.36
C SER A 114 -15.17 0.28 15.55
N SER A 115 -15.73 1.46 15.28
CA SER A 115 -16.34 2.33 16.29
C SER A 115 -17.49 1.64 17.02
N ALA A 116 -18.37 0.97 16.29
CA ALA A 116 -19.50 0.25 16.88
C ALA A 116 -19.06 -0.94 17.75
N ILE A 117 -18.03 -1.68 17.32
CA ILE A 117 -17.50 -2.85 18.04
C ILE A 117 -16.75 -2.42 19.31
N THR A 118 -15.94 -1.37 19.22
CA THR A 118 -15.09 -0.92 20.34
C THR A 118 -15.79 0.04 21.29
N GLY A 119 -16.95 0.59 20.93
CA GLY A 119 -17.61 1.66 21.67
C GLY A 119 -16.83 2.98 21.67
N THR A 120 -15.80 3.10 20.81
CA THR A 120 -14.90 4.26 20.77
C THR A 120 -15.33 5.18 19.63
N SER A 121 -15.33 6.50 19.87
CA SER A 121 -15.72 7.45 18.82
C SER A 121 -14.79 7.38 17.61
N PRO A 122 -15.30 7.54 16.36
CA PRO A 122 -14.48 7.48 15.14
C PRO A 122 -13.30 8.47 15.15
N LEU A 123 -13.49 9.64 15.75
CA LEU A 123 -12.45 10.67 15.87
C LEU A 123 -11.28 10.23 16.78
N VAL A 124 -11.58 9.49 17.84
CA VAL A 124 -10.56 8.94 18.73
C VAL A 124 -9.77 7.86 18.01
N LEU A 125 -10.46 6.94 17.30
CA LEU A 125 -9.81 5.92 16.45
C LEU A 125 -8.91 6.56 15.38
N LEU A 126 -9.36 7.64 14.75
CA LEU A 126 -8.56 8.38 13.79
C LEU A 126 -7.27 8.92 14.42
N LYS A 127 -7.42 9.60 15.55
CA LYS A 127 -6.28 10.14 16.30
C LYS A 127 -5.29 9.03 16.69
N GLU A 128 -5.77 7.91 17.16
CA GLU A 128 -4.94 6.76 17.53
C GLU A 128 -4.21 6.16 16.32
N THR A 129 -4.88 6.04 15.17
CA THR A 129 -4.26 5.56 13.93
C THR A 129 -3.09 6.44 13.49
N PHE A 130 -3.24 7.76 13.60
CA PHE A 130 -2.16 8.70 13.26
C PHE A 130 -1.10 8.79 14.36
N SER A 131 -1.47 8.67 15.64
CA SER A 131 -0.51 8.72 16.75
C SER A 131 0.28 7.43 16.92
N SER A 132 -0.30 6.28 16.64
CA SER A 132 0.39 4.98 16.67
C SER A 132 1.45 4.85 15.55
N GLY A 133 1.40 5.72 14.55
CA GLY A 133 2.47 5.87 13.55
C GLY A 133 3.78 6.42 14.12
N THR A 134 3.78 6.96 15.35
CA THR A 134 5.00 7.34 16.08
C THR A 134 5.61 6.12 16.77
N VAL A 135 5.88 5.07 16.01
CA VAL A 135 6.57 3.89 16.50
C VAL A 135 7.97 4.27 16.99
N SER A 136 8.35 3.71 18.13
CA SER A 136 9.69 3.84 18.68
C SER A 136 10.76 3.77 17.59
N PRO A 137 11.74 4.69 17.57
CA PRO A 137 12.79 4.75 16.54
C PRO A 137 13.53 3.43 16.31
N LYS A 138 13.55 2.57 17.32
CA LYS A 138 14.25 1.27 17.29
C LYS A 138 13.57 0.19 16.42
N GLN A 139 12.41 0.46 15.83
CA GLN A 139 11.64 -0.55 15.08
C GLN A 139 11.55 -0.28 13.58
N TYR A 140 12.24 0.73 13.05
CA TYR A 140 12.26 0.98 11.62
C TYR A 140 13.14 -0.07 10.91
N LEU A 141 12.50 -0.88 10.09
CA LEU A 141 13.18 -1.80 9.17
C LEU A 141 13.37 -1.12 7.82
N GLY A 142 14.53 -1.31 7.21
CA GLY A 142 14.86 -0.76 5.89
C GLY A 142 15.73 0.49 5.95
N LEU A 143 15.70 1.29 4.88
CA LEU A 143 16.55 2.47 4.71
C LEU A 143 16.41 3.47 5.87
N LEU A 144 15.21 3.63 6.42
CA LEU A 144 14.93 4.50 7.57
C LEU A 144 15.68 4.06 8.83
N GLY A 145 15.59 2.77 9.19
CA GLY A 145 16.30 2.24 10.35
C GLY A 145 17.81 2.27 10.17
N PHE A 146 18.27 2.03 8.95
CA PHE A 146 19.68 2.14 8.59
C PHE A 146 20.18 3.58 8.78
N LEU A 147 19.50 4.59 8.25
CA LEU A 147 19.88 5.99 8.41
C LEU A 147 19.82 6.47 9.86
N GLN A 148 18.84 5.99 10.63
CA GLN A 148 18.76 6.27 12.07
C GLN A 148 19.92 5.68 12.86
N SER A 149 20.44 4.51 12.47
CA SER A 149 21.62 3.92 13.12
C SER A 149 22.87 4.78 12.98
N PHE A 150 22.91 5.70 12.01
CA PHE A 150 23.96 6.72 11.84
C PHE A 150 23.64 8.05 12.54
N GLY A 151 22.62 8.09 13.41
CA GLY A 151 22.28 9.31 14.16
C GLY A 151 21.53 10.37 13.35
N VAL A 152 21.05 10.06 12.15
CA VAL A 152 20.27 11.01 11.36
C VAL A 152 18.92 11.28 12.04
N ASN A 153 18.53 12.53 12.14
CA ASN A 153 17.29 12.97 12.77
C ASN A 153 16.08 12.33 12.06
N SER A 154 15.19 11.69 12.84
CA SER A 154 13.99 11.02 12.33
C SER A 154 13.08 11.96 11.52
N THR A 155 12.99 13.23 11.88
CA THR A 155 12.22 14.23 11.15
C THR A 155 12.80 14.48 9.76
N LEU A 156 14.11 14.60 9.64
CA LEU A 156 14.80 14.77 8.35
C LEU A 156 14.58 13.55 7.45
N ILE A 157 14.64 12.35 8.01
CA ILE A 157 14.40 11.11 7.27
C ILE A 157 12.96 11.06 6.77
N LEU A 158 11.99 11.44 7.62
CA LEU A 158 10.59 11.49 7.25
C LEU A 158 10.34 12.49 6.10
N MET A 159 10.90 13.70 6.22
CA MET A 159 10.82 14.74 5.18
C MET A 159 11.42 14.27 3.86
N ALA A 160 12.59 13.63 3.89
CA ALA A 160 13.25 13.09 2.72
C ALA A 160 12.39 12.00 2.03
N ASN A 161 11.77 11.09 2.81
CA ASN A 161 10.87 10.09 2.26
C ASN A 161 9.61 10.70 1.64
N MET A 162 9.01 11.70 2.29
CA MET A 162 7.87 12.42 1.72
C MET A 162 8.25 13.09 0.41
N LEU A 163 9.41 13.75 0.35
CA LEU A 163 9.91 14.38 -0.86
C LEU A 163 10.15 13.37 -1.99
N ILE A 164 10.80 12.24 -1.69
CA ILE A 164 11.02 11.15 -2.65
C ILE A 164 9.67 10.60 -3.15
N GLY A 165 8.71 10.39 -2.25
CA GLY A 165 7.37 9.94 -2.61
C GLY A 165 6.66 10.92 -3.55
N ILE A 166 6.72 12.21 -3.28
CA ILE A 166 6.14 13.27 -4.11
C ILE A 166 6.83 13.33 -5.48
N LEU A 167 8.16 13.30 -5.51
CA LEU A 167 8.93 13.34 -6.76
C LEU A 167 8.66 12.10 -7.61
N PHE A 168 8.61 10.91 -7.00
CA PHE A 168 8.30 9.67 -7.71
C PHE A 168 6.87 9.68 -8.27
N THR A 169 5.89 10.11 -7.46
CA THR A 169 4.49 10.20 -7.88
C THR A 169 4.30 11.24 -8.99
N GLY A 170 4.88 12.43 -8.82
CA GLY A 170 4.82 13.49 -9.81
C GLY A 170 5.54 13.11 -11.12
N GLY A 171 6.72 12.52 -11.02
CA GLY A 171 7.48 12.03 -12.18
C GLY A 171 6.73 10.92 -12.92
N SER A 172 6.17 9.97 -12.21
CA SER A 172 5.35 8.90 -12.79
C SER A 172 4.11 9.46 -13.49
N TRP A 173 3.44 10.43 -12.87
CA TRP A 173 2.28 11.09 -13.47
C TRP A 173 2.62 11.85 -14.73
N LEU A 174 3.71 12.63 -14.72
CA LEU A 174 4.18 13.36 -15.91
C LEU A 174 4.59 12.42 -17.04
N TYR A 175 5.22 11.30 -16.72
CA TYR A 175 5.59 10.26 -17.68
C TYR A 175 4.35 9.63 -18.35
N LEU A 176 3.34 9.30 -17.54
CA LEU A 176 2.10 8.70 -18.04
C LEU A 176 1.25 9.69 -18.87
N LYS A 177 1.32 11.00 -18.57
CA LYS A 177 0.59 12.03 -19.32
C LYS A 177 1.17 12.28 -20.71
N LYS A 178 2.45 11.95 -20.96
CA LYS A 178 3.13 12.12 -22.24
C LYS A 178 2.88 10.95 -23.22
N LYS A 179 2.30 9.85 -22.78
CA LYS A 179 1.85 8.72 -23.59
C LYS A 179 0.36 8.78 -23.88
#